data_b4e2ec58b9d51726ae53832e117cdc9f
#
_entry.id   b4e2ec58b9d51726ae53832e117cdc9f
#
_cell.length_a   1.000
_cell.length_b   1.000
_cell.length_c   1.000
_cell.angle_alpha   90.00
_cell.angle_beta   90.00
_cell.angle_gamma   90.00
#
_symmetry.space_group_name_H-M   'P 1'
#
loop_
_entity.id
_entity.type
_entity.pdbx_description
1 polymer ?
#
loop_
_entity_poly.entity_id
_entity_poly.type
_entity_poly.pdbx_seq_one_letter_code
_entity_poly.pdbx_strand_id
1 'polypeptide(L)'
;MTSTAPIEHPPNASRTSALWHGTLRLAPGLALCAVAVAIALAVASVVPVLSATLMAIVLGVLVRNTVPVPSVMEAGLAFAAKKLLRLGIVLLGLQLVLGDILGLGWGVILLVVAIVGIGFSGTLLIGKWLGVPYAQRMLIAGGFSICGAAAVAAVDGVIQTDKDEEVVTAVALVVVFGTLMIPFVPFASSLLGFSSGEAGLWAGASTHEVAQVVAAGGVIGGGALAVAVIVKLARVLLLAPVMAVVGVAHRRRTGADASGKRPPLVPLFVLAFVAMVVLRSVGIVPVPVLDVAKTAQGAVLAAAMFALGAGVDIRKLVRVGGRPLLLALLATILVAGVGLTGVLILR
;
A
#
# COMPACT_ATOMS: atom_id res chain seq x y z
N MET A 1 43.81 5.81 55.37
CA MET A 1 43.63 4.55 54.64
C MET A 1 42.19 4.50 54.15
N THR A 2 41.97 5.00 52.95
CA THR A 2 40.66 4.98 52.31
C THR A 2 40.66 3.85 51.27
N SER A 3 39.90 2.79 51.59
CA SER A 3 39.70 1.62 50.72
C SER A 3 38.73 2.03 49.57
N THR A 4 39.22 2.09 48.35
CA THR A 4 38.41 2.18 47.14
C THR A 4 38.00 0.79 46.73
N ALA A 5 36.69 0.47 46.85
CA ALA A 5 36.09 -0.74 46.29
C ALA A 5 36.10 -0.66 44.75
N PRO A 6 36.33 -1.78 44.03
CA PRO A 6 36.27 -1.81 42.56
C PRO A 6 34.83 -1.64 42.09
N ILE A 7 34.59 -0.77 41.08
CA ILE A 7 33.33 -0.66 40.37
C ILE A 7 33.20 -1.88 39.47
N GLU A 8 32.36 -2.84 39.83
CA GLU A 8 32.00 -3.96 38.98
C GLU A 8 31.15 -3.41 37.82
N HIS A 9 31.70 -3.47 36.60
CA HIS A 9 30.94 -3.25 35.37
C HIS A 9 29.96 -4.42 35.17
N PRO A 10 28.67 -4.15 34.89
CA PRO A 10 27.73 -5.23 34.60
C PRO A 10 28.18 -5.98 33.32
N PRO A 11 28.02 -7.31 33.26
CA PRO A 11 28.49 -8.10 32.13
C PRO A 11 27.78 -7.64 30.84
N ASN A 12 28.60 -7.41 29.81
CA ASN A 12 28.14 -7.15 28.44
C ASN A 12 27.09 -8.19 28.02
N ALA A 13 25.81 -7.84 28.05
CA ALA A 13 24.77 -8.68 27.48
C ALA A 13 25.13 -8.91 26.01
N SER A 14 25.46 -10.14 25.65
CA SER A 14 25.91 -10.50 24.32
C SER A 14 24.85 -10.08 23.30
N ARG A 15 25.26 -9.53 22.14
CA ARG A 15 24.37 -9.12 21.02
C ARG A 15 23.37 -10.22 20.65
N THR A 16 23.71 -11.49 20.89
CA THR A 16 22.87 -12.66 20.69
C THR A 16 21.68 -12.71 21.64
N SER A 17 21.84 -12.38 22.94
CA SER A 17 20.72 -12.37 23.89
C SER A 17 19.70 -11.26 23.58
N ALA A 18 20.16 -10.10 23.15
CA ALA A 18 19.28 -9.00 22.74
C ALA A 18 18.47 -9.32 21.47
N LEU A 19 19.05 -10.04 20.52
CA LEU A 19 18.36 -10.53 19.31
C LEU A 19 17.31 -11.60 19.65
N TRP A 20 17.64 -12.55 20.55
CA TRP A 20 16.69 -13.58 21.00
C TRP A 20 15.48 -12.99 21.72
N HIS A 21 15.66 -12.03 22.61
CA HIS A 21 14.56 -11.35 23.29
C HIS A 21 13.72 -10.50 22.31
N GLY A 22 14.32 -9.92 21.28
CA GLY A 22 13.62 -9.20 20.22
C GLY A 22 12.72 -10.12 19.38
N THR A 23 13.23 -11.29 18.96
CA THR A 23 12.47 -12.26 18.14
C THR A 23 11.32 -12.89 18.93
N LEU A 24 11.52 -13.22 20.21
CA LEU A 24 10.48 -13.79 21.08
C LEU A 24 9.29 -12.81 21.26
N ARG A 25 9.54 -11.50 21.31
CA ARG A 25 8.47 -10.49 21.38
C ARG A 25 7.63 -10.38 20.11
N LEU A 26 8.21 -10.67 18.95
CA LEU A 26 7.51 -10.60 17.66
C LEU A 26 6.72 -11.88 17.36
N ALA A 27 7.16 -13.01 17.89
CA ALA A 27 6.66 -14.34 17.55
C ALA A 27 5.13 -14.49 17.69
N PRO A 28 4.46 -14.05 18.79
CA PRO A 28 3.02 -14.24 18.94
C PRO A 28 2.20 -13.51 17.85
N GLY A 29 2.55 -12.25 17.56
CA GLY A 29 1.85 -11.48 16.52
C GLY A 29 2.14 -12.00 15.12
N LEU A 30 3.38 -12.46 14.84
CA LEU A 30 3.71 -13.05 13.54
C LEU A 30 3.06 -14.43 13.36
N ALA A 31 2.92 -15.23 14.41
CA ALA A 31 2.18 -16.49 14.36
C ALA A 31 0.70 -16.25 14.02
N LEU A 32 0.08 -15.25 14.64
CA LEU A 32 -1.29 -14.85 14.30
C LEU A 32 -1.39 -14.42 12.83
N CYS A 33 -0.45 -13.63 12.32
CA CYS A 33 -0.39 -13.28 10.90
C CYS A 33 -0.25 -14.52 10.01
N ALA A 34 0.60 -15.49 10.38
CA ALA A 34 0.80 -16.72 9.59
C ALA A 34 -0.48 -17.56 9.51
N VAL A 35 -1.19 -17.72 10.62
CA VAL A 35 -2.51 -18.40 10.64
C VAL A 35 -3.52 -17.67 9.74
N ALA A 36 -3.60 -16.35 9.85
CA ALA A 36 -4.50 -15.55 9.03
C ALA A 36 -4.15 -15.64 7.53
N VAL A 37 -2.86 -15.66 7.17
CA VAL A 37 -2.40 -15.86 5.79
C VAL A 37 -2.79 -17.25 5.29
N ALA A 38 -2.63 -18.30 6.09
CA ALA A 38 -3.03 -19.65 5.70
C ALA A 38 -4.55 -19.72 5.42
N ILE A 39 -5.37 -19.13 6.28
CA ILE A 39 -6.83 -19.04 6.07
C ILE A 39 -7.13 -18.22 4.81
N ALA A 40 -6.51 -17.07 4.63
CA ALA A 40 -6.73 -16.19 3.48
C ALA A 40 -6.37 -16.88 2.16
N LEU A 41 -5.27 -17.62 2.12
CA LEU A 41 -4.86 -18.41 0.95
C LEU A 41 -5.82 -19.57 0.68
N ALA A 42 -6.26 -20.29 1.73
CA ALA A 42 -7.24 -21.36 1.59
C ALA A 42 -8.57 -20.86 1.05
N VAL A 43 -9.06 -19.70 1.53
CA VAL A 43 -10.29 -19.09 1.00
C VAL A 43 -10.09 -18.63 -0.44
N ALA A 44 -8.99 -17.99 -0.76
CA ALA A 44 -8.69 -17.53 -2.11
C ALA A 44 -8.54 -18.67 -3.13
N SER A 45 -8.12 -19.86 -2.70
CA SER A 45 -8.06 -21.05 -3.57
C SER A 45 -9.44 -21.62 -3.93
N VAL A 46 -10.43 -21.42 -3.06
CA VAL A 46 -11.83 -21.89 -3.28
C VAL A 46 -12.66 -20.81 -3.98
N VAL A 47 -12.40 -19.54 -3.70
CA VAL A 47 -13.13 -18.40 -4.26
C VAL A 47 -12.13 -17.48 -5.01
N PRO A 48 -11.82 -17.74 -6.28
CA PRO A 48 -10.77 -17.05 -7.03
C PRO A 48 -10.99 -15.53 -7.20
N VAL A 49 -12.22 -15.05 -7.04
CA VAL A 49 -12.55 -13.61 -7.06
C VAL A 49 -12.01 -12.87 -5.83
N LEU A 50 -11.77 -13.58 -4.71
CA LEU A 50 -11.24 -13.03 -3.48
C LEU A 50 -9.72 -13.22 -3.43
N SER A 51 -8.97 -12.12 -3.53
CA SER A 51 -7.52 -12.20 -3.33
C SER A 51 -7.17 -12.48 -1.87
N ALA A 52 -6.07 -13.22 -1.64
CA ALA A 52 -5.58 -13.51 -0.30
C ALA A 52 -5.28 -12.23 0.52
N THR A 53 -4.82 -11.15 -0.12
CA THR A 53 -4.57 -9.87 0.51
C THR A 53 -5.85 -9.18 0.98
N LEU A 54 -6.92 -9.24 0.16
CA LEU A 54 -8.25 -8.73 0.53
C LEU A 54 -8.83 -9.54 1.70
N MET A 55 -8.77 -10.87 1.63
CA MET A 55 -9.23 -11.72 2.72
C MET A 55 -8.46 -11.48 4.01
N ALA A 56 -7.14 -11.33 3.92
CA ALA A 56 -6.31 -11.09 5.09
C ALA A 56 -6.68 -9.79 5.81
N ILE A 57 -6.90 -8.68 5.09
CA ILE A 57 -7.29 -7.42 5.74
C ILE A 57 -8.69 -7.50 6.34
N VAL A 58 -9.65 -8.14 5.68
CA VAL A 58 -11.00 -8.36 6.21
C VAL A 58 -10.95 -9.20 7.49
N LEU A 59 -10.17 -10.30 7.49
CA LEU A 59 -9.93 -11.10 8.69
C LEU A 59 -9.31 -10.28 9.82
N GLY A 60 -8.35 -9.42 9.51
CA GLY A 60 -7.74 -8.52 10.49
C GLY A 60 -8.75 -7.58 11.13
N VAL A 61 -9.60 -6.94 10.30
CA VAL A 61 -10.68 -6.05 10.77
C VAL A 61 -11.68 -6.84 11.64
N LEU A 62 -12.08 -8.04 11.21
CA LEU A 62 -12.98 -8.88 11.98
C LEU A 62 -12.38 -9.25 13.34
N VAL A 63 -11.15 -9.74 13.37
CA VAL A 63 -10.46 -10.10 14.61
C VAL A 63 -10.41 -8.90 15.56
N ARG A 64 -10.01 -7.72 15.09
CA ARG A 64 -9.92 -6.51 15.92
C ARG A 64 -11.25 -6.10 16.57
N ASN A 65 -12.35 -6.30 15.86
CA ASN A 65 -13.67 -5.83 16.30
C ASN A 65 -14.51 -6.89 17.01
N THR A 66 -14.08 -8.17 16.99
CA THR A 66 -14.81 -9.29 17.62
C THR A 66 -14.06 -9.91 18.79
N VAL A 67 -12.72 -9.89 18.77
CA VAL A 67 -11.87 -10.53 19.78
C VAL A 67 -10.90 -9.52 20.36
N PRO A 68 -10.72 -9.47 21.70
CA PRO A 68 -9.68 -8.65 22.30
C PRO A 68 -8.31 -9.19 21.91
N VAL A 69 -7.52 -8.39 21.18
CA VAL A 69 -6.15 -8.76 20.79
C VAL A 69 -5.23 -8.51 21.97
N PRO A 70 -4.56 -9.56 22.53
CA PRO A 70 -3.65 -9.41 23.65
C PRO A 70 -2.47 -8.49 23.30
N SER A 71 -2.02 -7.66 24.24
CA SER A 71 -0.89 -6.73 24.05
C SER A 71 0.42 -7.42 23.64
N VAL A 72 0.61 -8.68 24.02
CA VAL A 72 1.77 -9.50 23.61
C VAL A 72 1.86 -9.68 22.09
N MET A 73 0.76 -9.57 21.35
CA MET A 73 0.72 -9.69 19.88
C MET A 73 1.00 -8.38 19.16
N GLU A 74 0.85 -7.23 19.84
CA GLU A 74 0.95 -5.90 19.21
C GLU A 74 2.31 -5.65 18.55
N ALA A 75 3.41 -6.08 19.18
CA ALA A 75 4.75 -5.90 18.63
C ALA A 75 4.93 -6.63 17.28
N GLY A 76 4.45 -7.87 17.18
CA GLY A 76 4.49 -8.67 15.94
C GLY A 76 3.58 -8.10 14.86
N LEU A 77 2.37 -7.66 15.21
CA LEU A 77 1.45 -6.99 14.29
C LEU A 77 2.04 -5.67 13.76
N ALA A 78 2.61 -4.83 14.63
CA ALA A 78 3.27 -3.60 14.21
C ALA A 78 4.47 -3.86 13.28
N PHE A 79 5.26 -4.91 13.54
CA PHE A 79 6.33 -5.34 12.65
C PHE A 79 5.78 -5.76 11.28
N ALA A 80 4.72 -6.57 11.24
CA ALA A 80 4.10 -7.00 9.99
C ALA A 80 3.53 -5.80 9.21
N ALA A 81 2.78 -4.93 9.86
CA ALA A 81 2.19 -3.74 9.24
C ALA A 81 3.23 -2.76 8.66
N LYS A 82 4.41 -2.64 9.28
CA LYS A 82 5.43 -1.66 8.85
C LYS A 82 6.57 -2.31 8.05
N LYS A 83 7.13 -3.44 8.51
CA LYS A 83 8.32 -4.04 7.88
C LYS A 83 7.98 -5.05 6.79
N LEU A 84 7.02 -5.95 7.02
CA LEU A 84 6.61 -6.90 5.98
C LEU A 84 5.93 -6.18 4.82
N LEU A 85 5.13 -5.13 5.08
CA LEU A 85 4.55 -4.30 4.02
C LEU A 85 5.64 -3.74 3.09
N ARG A 86 6.68 -3.14 3.66
CA ARG A 86 7.81 -2.58 2.88
C ARG A 86 8.54 -3.65 2.08
N LEU A 87 8.78 -4.83 2.68
CA LEU A 87 9.38 -5.97 1.99
C LEU A 87 8.49 -6.44 0.83
N GLY A 88 7.18 -6.57 1.05
CA GLY A 88 6.23 -6.94 0.01
C GLY A 88 6.22 -5.96 -1.17
N ILE A 89 6.36 -4.65 -0.90
CA ILE A 89 6.50 -3.63 -1.95
C ILE A 89 7.80 -3.80 -2.73
N VAL A 90 8.91 -4.08 -2.07
CA VAL A 90 10.21 -4.32 -2.74
C VAL A 90 10.09 -5.54 -3.68
N LEU A 91 9.53 -6.64 -3.19
CA LEU A 91 9.33 -7.86 -4.00
C LEU A 91 8.36 -7.65 -5.17
N LEU A 92 7.38 -6.75 -5.02
CA LEU A 92 6.47 -6.37 -6.11
C LEU A 92 7.22 -5.82 -7.32
N GLY A 93 8.36 -5.16 -7.13
CA GLY A 93 9.21 -4.66 -8.21
C GLY A 93 9.67 -5.76 -9.18
N LEU A 94 9.87 -7.00 -8.70
CA LEU A 94 10.23 -8.14 -9.54
C LEU A 94 9.08 -8.63 -10.45
N GLN A 95 7.87 -8.14 -10.27
CA GLN A 95 6.73 -8.50 -11.13
C GLN A 95 6.47 -7.46 -12.23
N LEU A 96 7.23 -6.36 -12.25
CA LEU A 96 7.04 -5.26 -13.17
C LEU A 96 8.16 -5.24 -14.21
N VAL A 97 7.77 -5.31 -15.51
CA VAL A 97 8.66 -5.19 -16.65
C VAL A 97 8.41 -3.84 -17.32
N LEU A 98 9.45 -3.02 -17.46
CA LEU A 98 9.32 -1.69 -18.10
C LEU A 98 8.83 -1.80 -19.55
N GLY A 99 9.23 -2.85 -20.26
CA GLY A 99 8.78 -3.12 -21.63
C GLY A 99 7.26 -3.25 -21.75
N ASP A 100 6.60 -3.90 -20.78
CA ASP A 100 5.14 -4.08 -20.78
C ASP A 100 4.41 -2.72 -20.63
N ILE A 101 4.96 -1.82 -19.82
CA ILE A 101 4.43 -0.46 -19.65
C ILE A 101 4.62 0.35 -20.93
N LEU A 102 5.80 0.29 -21.54
CA LEU A 102 6.07 0.98 -22.81
C LEU A 102 5.20 0.44 -23.94
N GLY A 103 4.90 -0.86 -23.91
CA GLY A 103 4.01 -1.54 -24.86
C GLY A 103 2.55 -1.06 -24.82
N LEU A 104 2.10 -0.41 -23.73
CA LEU A 104 0.78 0.19 -23.65
C LEU A 104 0.61 1.43 -24.55
N GLY A 105 1.71 1.99 -25.03
CA GLY A 105 1.71 3.20 -25.85
C GLY A 105 1.69 4.51 -25.02
N TRP A 106 2.13 5.58 -25.68
CA TRP A 106 2.30 6.89 -25.03
C TRP A 106 1.01 7.49 -24.46
N GLY A 107 -0.14 7.25 -25.11
CA GLY A 107 -1.43 7.73 -24.64
C GLY A 107 -1.77 7.19 -23.25
N VAL A 108 -1.56 5.90 -23.02
CA VAL A 108 -1.81 5.26 -21.72
C VAL A 108 -0.78 5.72 -20.67
N ILE A 109 0.48 5.93 -21.05
CA ILE A 109 1.51 6.45 -20.15
C ILE A 109 1.14 7.85 -19.67
N LEU A 110 0.73 8.73 -20.59
CA LEU A 110 0.27 10.09 -20.25
C LEU A 110 -0.98 10.05 -19.36
N LEU A 111 -1.91 9.15 -19.64
CA LEU A 111 -3.08 8.94 -18.78
C LEU A 111 -2.68 8.54 -17.37
N VAL A 112 -1.74 7.60 -17.21
CA VAL A 112 -1.25 7.17 -15.89
C VAL A 112 -0.59 8.34 -15.13
N VAL A 113 0.21 9.15 -15.81
CA VAL A 113 0.82 10.36 -15.23
C VAL A 113 -0.27 11.38 -14.83
N ALA A 114 -1.28 11.58 -15.68
CA ALA A 114 -2.41 12.48 -15.40
C ALA A 114 -3.22 11.98 -14.18
N ILE A 115 -3.54 10.69 -14.11
CA ILE A 115 -4.26 10.10 -12.97
C ILE A 115 -3.51 10.35 -11.66
N VAL A 116 -2.21 10.07 -11.63
CA VAL A 116 -1.42 10.28 -10.42
C VAL A 116 -1.26 11.77 -10.11
N GLY A 117 -0.94 12.59 -11.10
CA GLY A 117 -0.75 14.04 -10.93
C GLY A 117 -2.02 14.77 -10.51
N ILE A 118 -3.12 14.59 -11.26
CA ILE A 118 -4.41 15.22 -10.98
C ILE A 118 -5.04 14.61 -9.72
N GLY A 119 -5.00 13.28 -9.59
CA GLY A 119 -5.54 12.59 -8.43
C GLY A 119 -4.86 13.03 -7.13
N PHE A 120 -3.52 13.06 -7.10
CA PHE A 120 -2.76 13.48 -5.92
C PHE A 120 -2.98 14.95 -5.58
N SER A 121 -2.77 15.86 -6.53
CA SER A 121 -2.91 17.30 -6.30
C SER A 121 -4.36 17.70 -6.04
N GLY A 122 -5.31 17.13 -6.77
CA GLY A 122 -6.75 17.37 -6.58
C GLY A 122 -7.23 16.89 -5.21
N THR A 123 -6.81 15.71 -4.78
CA THR A 123 -7.13 15.21 -3.42
C THR A 123 -6.56 16.11 -2.33
N LEU A 124 -5.32 16.62 -2.50
CA LEU A 124 -4.74 17.58 -1.56
C LEU A 124 -5.54 18.88 -1.49
N LEU A 125 -5.99 19.40 -2.63
CA LEU A 125 -6.76 20.62 -2.71
C LEU A 125 -8.14 20.46 -2.09
N ILE A 126 -8.86 19.39 -2.46
CA ILE A 126 -10.17 19.04 -1.88
C ILE A 126 -10.04 18.85 -0.36
N GLY A 127 -9.01 18.13 0.09
CA GLY A 127 -8.77 17.91 1.52
C GLY A 127 -8.47 19.21 2.28
N LYS A 128 -7.80 20.18 1.63
CA LYS A 128 -7.60 21.52 2.20
C LYS A 128 -8.92 22.25 2.36
N TRP A 129 -9.80 22.22 1.36
CA TRP A 129 -11.13 22.86 1.43
C TRP A 129 -12.04 22.23 2.48
N LEU A 130 -11.95 20.90 2.63
CA LEU A 130 -12.70 20.17 3.67
C LEU A 130 -12.11 20.35 5.09
N GLY A 131 -10.98 21.04 5.24
CA GLY A 131 -10.31 21.23 6.52
C GLY A 131 -9.71 19.94 7.09
N VAL A 132 -9.35 18.96 6.23
CA VAL A 132 -8.66 17.73 6.65
C VAL A 132 -7.20 18.06 7.02
N PRO A 133 -6.67 17.54 8.15
CA PRO A 133 -5.28 17.76 8.56
C PRO A 133 -4.27 17.42 7.46
N TYR A 134 -3.14 18.12 7.45
CA TYR A 134 -2.13 18.00 6.38
C TYR A 134 -1.63 16.56 6.22
N ALA A 135 -1.25 15.90 7.31
CA ALA A 135 -0.76 14.53 7.24
C ALA A 135 -1.82 13.59 6.69
N GLN A 136 -3.05 13.65 7.21
CA GLN A 136 -4.15 12.81 6.76
C GLN A 136 -4.48 12.99 5.28
N ARG A 137 -4.54 14.24 4.77
CA ARG A 137 -4.82 14.45 3.34
C ARG A 137 -3.67 14.00 2.44
N MET A 138 -2.40 14.09 2.91
CA MET A 138 -1.24 13.56 2.19
C MET A 138 -1.30 12.04 2.08
N LEU A 139 -1.64 11.35 3.17
CA LEU A 139 -1.80 9.89 3.20
C LEU A 139 -2.93 9.43 2.27
N ILE A 140 -4.10 10.10 2.33
CA ILE A 140 -5.24 9.81 1.45
C ILE A 140 -4.87 10.09 -0.02
N ALA A 141 -4.24 11.24 -0.33
CA ALA A 141 -3.82 11.57 -1.69
C ALA A 141 -2.86 10.51 -2.26
N GLY A 142 -1.86 10.07 -1.50
CA GLY A 142 -0.94 9.01 -1.91
C GLY A 142 -1.65 7.67 -2.13
N GLY A 143 -2.48 7.25 -1.18
CA GLY A 143 -3.19 5.98 -1.22
C GLY A 143 -4.13 5.87 -2.42
N PHE A 144 -4.96 6.87 -2.64
CA PHE A 144 -5.99 6.86 -3.68
C PHE A 144 -5.43 7.07 -5.09
N SER A 145 -4.38 7.88 -5.22
CA SER A 145 -3.84 8.23 -6.54
C SER A 145 -2.79 7.26 -7.06
N ILE A 146 -2.09 6.51 -6.21
CA ILE A 146 -0.98 5.65 -6.63
C ILE A 146 -1.34 4.17 -6.49
N CYS A 147 -1.14 3.59 -5.29
CA CYS A 147 -1.26 2.13 -5.14
C CYS A 147 -1.78 1.68 -3.76
N GLY A 148 -2.62 2.46 -3.12
CA GLY A 148 -3.28 2.06 -1.88
C GLY A 148 -2.38 2.11 -0.66
N ALA A 149 -2.45 1.10 0.19
CA ALA A 149 -1.71 1.02 1.45
C ALA A 149 -0.19 1.15 1.29
N ALA A 150 0.36 0.67 0.18
CA ALA A 150 1.78 0.81 -0.14
C ALA A 150 2.19 2.28 -0.28
N ALA A 151 1.38 3.09 -0.97
CA ALA A 151 1.63 4.51 -1.12
C ALA A 151 1.39 5.28 0.19
N VAL A 152 0.38 4.89 0.99
CA VAL A 152 0.19 5.43 2.34
C VAL A 152 1.46 5.23 3.18
N ALA A 153 2.02 4.01 3.19
CA ALA A 153 3.26 3.71 3.93
C ALA A 153 4.48 4.48 3.39
N ALA A 154 4.53 4.75 2.08
CA ALA A 154 5.61 5.53 1.48
C ALA A 154 5.49 7.01 1.87
N VAL A 155 4.30 7.58 1.82
CA VAL A 155 4.03 8.96 2.26
C VAL A 155 4.36 9.11 3.74
N ASP A 156 3.89 8.19 4.60
CA ASP A 156 4.21 8.18 6.02
C ASP A 156 5.72 8.13 6.28
N GLY A 157 6.44 7.31 5.50
CA GLY A 157 7.90 7.22 5.58
C GLY A 157 8.64 8.53 5.24
N VAL A 158 8.01 9.45 4.50
CA VAL A 158 8.55 10.77 4.16
C VAL A 158 8.12 11.84 5.16
N ILE A 159 6.80 11.92 5.46
CA ILE A 159 6.25 12.98 6.32
C ILE A 159 6.36 12.66 7.80
N GLN A 160 6.62 11.39 8.16
CA GLN A 160 6.79 10.91 9.54
C GLN A 160 5.66 11.39 10.45
N THR A 161 4.41 10.98 10.12
CA THR A 161 3.24 11.40 10.86
C THR A 161 3.31 10.96 12.34
N ASP A 162 2.97 11.86 13.26
CA ASP A 162 3.01 11.60 14.70
C ASP A 162 1.85 10.70 15.17
N LYS A 163 0.84 10.50 14.33
CA LYS A 163 -0.40 9.78 14.68
C LYS A 163 -0.58 8.53 13.82
N ASP A 164 -0.24 7.38 14.37
CA ASP A 164 -0.49 6.08 13.70
C ASP A 164 -1.98 5.92 13.30
N GLU A 165 -2.92 6.58 14.00
CA GLU A 165 -4.35 6.56 13.67
C GLU A 165 -4.66 7.17 12.29
N GLU A 166 -3.90 8.18 11.84
CA GLU A 166 -4.09 8.79 10.52
C GLU A 166 -3.70 7.82 9.41
N VAL A 167 -2.62 7.05 9.61
CA VAL A 167 -2.17 5.99 8.68
C VAL A 167 -3.21 4.88 8.59
N VAL A 168 -3.66 4.38 9.74
CA VAL A 168 -4.66 3.31 9.82
C VAL A 168 -5.97 3.76 9.16
N THR A 169 -6.40 5.00 9.41
CA THR A 169 -7.60 5.58 8.78
C THR A 169 -7.45 5.65 7.25
N ALA A 170 -6.33 6.16 6.75
CA ALA A 170 -6.10 6.26 5.31
C ALA A 170 -6.12 4.89 4.63
N VAL A 171 -5.49 3.87 5.25
CA VAL A 171 -5.50 2.49 4.75
C VAL A 171 -6.92 1.91 4.78
N ALA A 172 -7.66 2.09 5.88
CA ALA A 172 -9.04 1.61 5.99
C ALA A 172 -9.94 2.21 4.89
N LEU A 173 -9.82 3.51 4.63
CA LEU A 173 -10.56 4.19 3.57
C LEU A 173 -10.19 3.65 2.17
N VAL A 174 -8.90 3.42 1.90
CA VAL A 174 -8.43 2.78 0.65
C VAL A 174 -9.08 1.41 0.47
N VAL A 175 -9.14 0.60 1.55
CA VAL A 175 -9.73 -0.74 1.49
C VAL A 175 -11.22 -0.65 1.20
N VAL A 176 -11.95 0.19 1.93
CA VAL A 176 -13.41 0.34 1.76
C VAL A 176 -13.74 0.79 0.33
N PHE A 177 -13.20 1.93 -0.09
CA PHE A 177 -13.51 2.49 -1.41
C PHE A 177 -12.97 1.64 -2.55
N GLY A 178 -11.78 1.05 -2.39
CA GLY A 178 -11.21 0.18 -3.40
C GLY A 178 -11.98 -1.15 -3.53
N THR A 179 -12.54 -1.68 -2.43
CA THR A 179 -13.40 -2.87 -2.47
C THR A 179 -14.73 -2.57 -3.19
N LEU A 180 -15.30 -1.39 -2.98
CA LEU A 180 -16.49 -0.95 -3.72
C LEU A 180 -16.23 -0.83 -5.23
N MET A 181 -14.99 -0.52 -5.64
CA MET A 181 -14.63 -0.46 -7.06
C MET A 181 -14.60 -1.84 -7.74
N ILE A 182 -14.47 -2.94 -6.99
CA ILE A 182 -14.44 -4.30 -7.55
C ILE A 182 -15.72 -4.63 -8.31
N PRO A 183 -16.93 -4.48 -7.74
CA PRO A 183 -18.17 -4.65 -8.49
C PRO A 183 -18.51 -3.44 -9.37
N PHE A 184 -18.16 -2.22 -8.93
CA PHE A 184 -18.57 -0.98 -9.61
C PHE A 184 -17.95 -0.86 -11.01
N VAL A 185 -16.63 -1.08 -11.14
CA VAL A 185 -15.95 -0.90 -12.43
C VAL A 185 -16.42 -1.89 -13.50
N PRO A 186 -16.52 -3.21 -13.25
CA PRO A 186 -17.09 -4.14 -14.22
C PRO A 186 -18.52 -3.78 -14.63
N PHE A 187 -19.38 -3.47 -13.65
CA PHE A 187 -20.76 -3.09 -13.90
C PHE A 187 -20.88 -1.82 -14.76
N ALA A 188 -20.17 -0.75 -14.38
CA ALA A 188 -20.19 0.49 -15.12
C ALA A 188 -19.55 0.38 -16.51
N SER A 189 -18.47 -0.41 -16.65
CA SER A 189 -17.85 -0.72 -17.95
C SER A 189 -18.83 -1.42 -18.91
N SER A 190 -19.63 -2.36 -18.41
CA SER A 190 -20.63 -3.04 -19.22
C SER A 190 -21.76 -2.10 -19.69
N LEU A 191 -22.20 -1.19 -18.81
CA LEU A 191 -23.18 -0.15 -19.16
C LEU A 191 -22.68 0.83 -20.22
N LEU A 192 -21.37 1.16 -20.16
CA LEU A 192 -20.72 2.06 -21.12
C LEU A 192 -20.35 1.38 -22.44
N GLY A 193 -20.59 0.08 -22.57
CA GLY A 193 -20.25 -0.71 -23.76
C GLY A 193 -18.74 -0.78 -24.03
N PHE A 194 -17.92 -0.81 -22.97
CA PHE A 194 -16.48 -0.92 -23.10
C PHE A 194 -16.04 -2.30 -23.57
N SER A 195 -15.06 -2.36 -24.46
CA SER A 195 -14.33 -3.58 -24.77
C SER A 195 -13.56 -4.06 -23.52
N SER A 196 -13.14 -5.32 -23.49
CA SER A 196 -12.35 -5.86 -22.37
C SER A 196 -11.05 -5.10 -22.15
N GLY A 197 -10.41 -4.59 -23.21
CA GLY A 197 -9.22 -3.75 -23.11
C GLY A 197 -9.50 -2.40 -22.45
N GLU A 198 -10.54 -1.69 -22.90
CA GLU A 198 -10.97 -0.40 -22.31
C GLU A 198 -11.39 -0.55 -20.86
N ALA A 199 -12.18 -1.59 -20.54
CA ALA A 199 -12.61 -1.90 -19.18
C ALA A 199 -11.41 -2.25 -18.28
N GLY A 200 -10.44 -3.00 -18.81
CA GLY A 200 -9.19 -3.30 -18.12
C GLY A 200 -8.34 -2.04 -17.85
N LEU A 201 -8.22 -1.16 -18.85
CA LEU A 201 -7.54 0.13 -18.71
C LEU A 201 -8.20 0.97 -17.61
N TRP A 202 -9.54 1.08 -17.62
CA TRP A 202 -10.25 1.82 -16.59
C TRP A 202 -10.15 1.17 -15.21
N ALA A 203 -10.18 -0.16 -15.10
CA ALA A 203 -10.00 -0.87 -13.84
C ALA A 203 -8.62 -0.59 -13.21
N GLY A 204 -7.54 -0.64 -14.00
CA GLY A 204 -6.19 -0.29 -13.53
C GLY A 204 -6.04 1.18 -13.19
N ALA A 205 -6.74 2.05 -13.93
CA ALA A 205 -6.76 3.50 -13.75
C ALA A 205 -7.50 3.93 -12.49
N SER A 206 -8.62 3.31 -12.14
CA SER A 206 -9.57 3.80 -11.12
C SER A 206 -9.46 3.07 -9.78
N THR A 207 -9.15 1.78 -9.76
CA THR A 207 -9.09 0.98 -8.53
C THR A 207 -7.85 1.32 -7.70
N HIS A 208 -7.92 1.20 -6.37
CA HIS A 208 -6.89 1.75 -5.50
C HIS A 208 -5.73 0.79 -5.24
N GLU A 209 -5.94 -0.52 -5.08
CA GLU A 209 -4.91 -1.51 -4.79
C GLU A 209 -4.73 -2.54 -5.90
N VAL A 210 -3.52 -3.13 -6.00
CA VAL A 210 -3.22 -4.17 -6.99
C VAL A 210 -4.14 -5.38 -6.84
N ALA A 211 -4.40 -5.82 -5.60
CA ALA A 211 -5.29 -6.95 -5.33
C ALA A 211 -6.74 -6.70 -5.81
N GLN A 212 -7.24 -5.49 -5.62
CA GLN A 212 -8.57 -5.07 -6.08
C GLN A 212 -8.63 -4.95 -7.60
N VAL A 213 -7.54 -4.51 -8.24
CA VAL A 213 -7.40 -4.48 -9.70
C VAL A 213 -7.47 -5.89 -10.28
N VAL A 214 -6.75 -6.85 -9.64
CA VAL A 214 -6.78 -8.25 -10.05
C VAL A 214 -8.22 -8.81 -9.95
N ALA A 215 -8.93 -8.51 -8.87
CA ALA A 215 -10.31 -8.93 -8.69
C ALA A 215 -11.24 -8.31 -9.74
N ALA A 216 -11.20 -7.00 -9.95
CA ALA A 216 -12.04 -6.30 -10.93
C ALA A 216 -11.74 -6.76 -12.38
N GLY A 217 -10.45 -6.85 -12.74
CA GLY A 217 -10.03 -7.32 -14.06
C GLY A 217 -10.39 -8.79 -14.32
N GLY A 218 -10.34 -9.62 -13.26
CA GLY A 218 -10.76 -11.02 -13.32
C GLY A 218 -12.27 -11.16 -13.57
N VAL A 219 -13.09 -10.32 -12.95
CA VAL A 219 -14.55 -10.27 -13.18
C VAL A 219 -14.88 -9.83 -14.60
N ILE A 220 -14.17 -8.85 -15.15
CA ILE A 220 -14.35 -8.38 -16.53
C ILE A 220 -13.99 -9.50 -17.53
N GLY A 221 -12.90 -10.24 -17.29
CA GLY A 221 -12.43 -11.31 -18.18
C GLY A 221 -11.83 -10.80 -19.49
N GLY A 222 -11.73 -11.68 -20.50
CA GLY A 222 -11.40 -11.32 -21.89
C GLY A 222 -10.07 -10.56 -22.08
N GLY A 223 -9.05 -10.80 -21.26
CA GLY A 223 -7.76 -10.09 -21.31
C GLY A 223 -7.69 -8.79 -20.50
N ALA A 224 -8.82 -8.29 -19.97
CA ALA A 224 -8.88 -7.09 -19.13
C ALA A 224 -7.93 -7.13 -17.93
N LEU A 225 -7.77 -8.31 -17.32
CA LEU A 225 -6.89 -8.51 -16.17
C LEU A 225 -5.44 -8.10 -16.49
N ALA A 226 -4.90 -8.52 -17.63
CA ALA A 226 -3.51 -8.21 -18.00
C ALA A 226 -3.32 -6.70 -18.14
N VAL A 227 -4.19 -6.04 -18.90
CA VAL A 227 -4.16 -4.58 -19.11
C VAL A 227 -4.29 -3.85 -17.77
N ALA A 228 -5.27 -4.23 -16.95
CA ALA A 228 -5.53 -3.60 -15.66
C ALA A 228 -4.31 -3.68 -14.73
N VAL A 229 -3.65 -4.85 -14.66
CA VAL A 229 -2.46 -5.04 -13.82
C VAL A 229 -1.29 -4.21 -14.33
N ILE A 230 -1.01 -4.17 -15.64
CA ILE A 230 0.10 -3.39 -16.19
C ILE A 230 -0.12 -1.89 -15.94
N VAL A 231 -1.33 -1.38 -16.17
CA VAL A 231 -1.69 0.02 -15.88
C VAL A 231 -1.49 0.34 -14.40
N LYS A 232 -1.94 -0.55 -13.51
CA LYS A 232 -1.75 -0.36 -12.08
C LYS A 232 -0.28 -0.38 -11.67
N LEU A 233 0.52 -1.27 -12.24
CA LEU A 233 1.96 -1.33 -11.98
C LEU A 233 2.69 -0.09 -12.51
N ALA A 234 2.24 0.48 -13.63
CA ALA A 234 2.74 1.77 -14.13
C ALA A 234 2.47 2.91 -13.13
N ARG A 235 1.28 2.93 -12.48
CA ARG A 235 1.00 3.88 -11.38
C ARG A 235 1.92 3.66 -10.19
N VAL A 236 2.20 2.39 -9.82
CA VAL A 236 3.13 2.06 -8.73
C VAL A 236 4.53 2.59 -9.03
N LEU A 237 4.99 2.52 -10.29
CA LEU A 237 6.30 3.05 -10.68
C LEU A 237 6.43 4.55 -10.40
N LEU A 238 5.33 5.31 -10.54
CA LEU A 238 5.31 6.76 -10.23
C LEU A 238 5.44 7.05 -8.72
N LEU A 239 5.40 6.03 -7.86
CA LEU A 239 5.64 6.22 -6.42
C LEU A 239 6.99 6.89 -6.16
N ALA A 240 8.05 6.49 -6.87
CA ALA A 240 9.39 7.01 -6.66
C ALA A 240 9.50 8.52 -6.97
N PRO A 241 9.13 9.02 -8.17
CA PRO A 241 9.18 10.45 -8.45
C PRO A 241 8.21 11.27 -7.58
N VAL A 242 7.02 10.75 -7.27
CA VAL A 242 6.08 11.44 -6.37
C VAL A 242 6.66 11.57 -4.98
N MET A 243 7.27 10.51 -4.42
CA MET A 243 7.93 10.59 -3.10
C MET A 243 9.10 11.55 -3.10
N ALA A 244 9.86 11.65 -4.17
CA ALA A 244 10.93 12.66 -4.30
C ALA A 244 10.37 14.09 -4.23
N VAL A 245 9.29 14.37 -4.97
CA VAL A 245 8.61 15.69 -4.95
C VAL A 245 8.03 15.99 -3.56
N VAL A 246 7.34 15.02 -2.95
CA VAL A 246 6.78 15.15 -1.59
C VAL A 246 7.91 15.40 -0.57
N GLY A 247 9.02 14.67 -0.67
CA GLY A 247 10.16 14.83 0.22
C GLY A 247 10.80 16.23 0.12
N VAL A 248 10.96 16.75 -1.11
CA VAL A 248 11.46 18.13 -1.32
C VAL A 248 10.47 19.15 -0.76
N ALA A 249 9.17 19.00 -1.06
CA ALA A 249 8.13 19.92 -0.59
C ALA A 249 8.02 19.90 0.96
N HIS A 250 8.09 18.72 1.57
CA HIS A 250 8.05 18.56 3.02
C HIS A 250 9.26 19.20 3.70
N ARG A 251 10.49 18.99 3.18
CA ARG A 251 11.71 19.61 3.69
C ARG A 251 11.67 21.15 3.61
N ARG A 252 11.11 21.71 2.53
CA ARG A 252 10.94 23.17 2.39
C ARG A 252 9.96 23.73 3.42
N ARG A 253 9.00 22.91 3.87
CA ARG A 253 7.96 23.34 4.79
C ARG A 253 8.37 23.23 6.25
N THR A 254 9.12 22.19 6.63
CA THR A 254 9.50 21.89 8.03
C THR A 254 10.86 22.44 8.42
N GLY A 255 11.70 22.81 7.44
CA GLY A 255 13.10 23.19 7.72
C GLY A 255 13.97 21.99 8.09
N ALA A 256 15.12 22.26 8.72
CA ALA A 256 15.92 21.22 9.37
C ALA A 256 15.41 21.05 10.81
N ASP A 257 15.20 19.80 11.24
CA ASP A 257 14.91 19.51 12.64
C ASP A 257 15.99 20.06 13.57
N ALA A 258 15.65 20.33 14.83
CA ALA A 258 16.60 20.80 15.86
C ALA A 258 17.83 19.87 16.03
N SER A 259 17.73 18.61 15.59
CA SER A 259 18.80 17.62 15.55
C SER A 259 19.71 17.71 14.30
N GLY A 260 19.41 18.60 13.35
CA GLY A 260 20.12 18.71 12.06
C GLY A 260 19.90 17.55 11.08
N LYS A 261 19.14 16.53 11.44
CA LYS A 261 18.81 15.39 10.57
C LYS A 261 17.66 15.76 9.65
N ARG A 262 17.90 15.65 8.34
CA ARG A 262 16.85 15.86 7.33
C ARG A 262 16.14 14.53 7.03
N PRO A 263 14.79 14.48 6.97
CA PRO A 263 14.05 13.30 6.54
C PRO A 263 14.56 12.82 5.16
N PRO A 264 14.56 11.51 4.87
CA PRO A 264 14.97 11.02 3.56
C PRO A 264 14.04 11.58 2.46
N LEU A 265 14.61 11.96 1.32
CA LEU A 265 13.82 12.42 0.16
C LEU A 265 12.92 11.30 -0.38
N VAL A 266 13.48 10.10 -0.42
CA VAL A 266 12.77 8.88 -0.86
C VAL A 266 13.06 7.80 0.16
N PRO A 267 12.05 7.11 0.69
CA PRO A 267 12.26 5.97 1.58
C PRO A 267 13.09 4.87 0.93
N LEU A 268 14.00 4.25 1.69
CA LEU A 268 14.93 3.23 1.17
C LEU A 268 14.20 2.08 0.47
N PHE A 269 13.04 1.63 0.98
CA PHE A 269 12.29 0.54 0.37
C PHE A 269 11.70 0.92 -1.01
N VAL A 270 11.44 2.21 -1.26
CA VAL A 270 11.00 2.69 -2.59
C VAL A 270 12.16 2.63 -3.58
N LEU A 271 13.37 2.99 -3.16
CA LEU A 271 14.58 2.82 -3.98
C LEU A 271 14.86 1.35 -4.27
N ALA A 272 14.71 0.49 -3.26
CA ALA A 272 14.84 -0.96 -3.42
C ALA A 272 13.77 -1.53 -4.39
N PHE A 273 12.52 -1.04 -4.33
CA PHE A 273 11.48 -1.37 -5.30
C PHE A 273 11.91 -1.03 -6.73
N VAL A 274 12.41 0.19 -6.97
CA VAL A 274 12.88 0.61 -8.29
C VAL A 274 14.06 -0.25 -8.75
N ALA A 275 15.00 -0.58 -7.86
CA ALA A 275 16.10 -1.48 -8.17
C ALA A 275 15.61 -2.87 -8.61
N MET A 276 14.56 -3.42 -7.95
CA MET A 276 13.96 -4.69 -8.33
C MET A 276 13.25 -4.60 -9.71
N VAL A 277 12.60 -3.48 -10.02
CA VAL A 277 12.01 -3.23 -11.35
C VAL A 277 13.08 -3.23 -12.43
N VAL A 278 14.20 -2.54 -12.20
CA VAL A 278 15.34 -2.53 -13.16
C VAL A 278 15.90 -3.92 -13.31
N LEU A 279 16.17 -4.62 -12.20
CA LEU A 279 16.70 -5.98 -12.21
C LEU A 279 15.80 -6.95 -13.02
N ARG A 280 14.48 -6.85 -12.83
CA ARG A 280 13.50 -7.62 -13.59
C ARG A 280 13.50 -7.27 -15.08
N SER A 281 13.57 -5.99 -15.40
CA SER A 281 13.52 -5.48 -16.79
C SER A 281 14.76 -5.82 -17.60
N VAL A 282 15.93 -5.96 -16.97
CA VAL A 282 17.18 -6.42 -17.60
C VAL A 282 17.13 -7.92 -17.93
N GLY A 283 16.23 -8.69 -17.32
CA GLY A 283 16.02 -10.10 -17.65
C GLY A 283 17.04 -11.07 -17.06
N ILE A 284 17.87 -10.64 -16.10
CA ILE A 284 18.91 -11.49 -15.47
C ILE A 284 18.38 -12.39 -14.35
N VAL A 285 17.13 -12.20 -13.90
CA VAL A 285 16.54 -12.99 -12.82
C VAL A 285 15.93 -14.27 -13.39
N PRO A 286 16.37 -15.47 -12.96
CA PRO A 286 15.83 -16.74 -13.44
C PRO A 286 14.33 -16.89 -13.09
N VAL A 287 13.57 -17.54 -13.98
CA VAL A 287 12.12 -17.75 -13.80
C VAL A 287 11.78 -18.43 -12.45
N PRO A 288 12.48 -19.48 -11.98
CA PRO A 288 12.17 -20.09 -10.70
C PRO A 288 12.30 -19.11 -9.53
N VAL A 289 13.25 -18.17 -9.58
CA VAL A 289 13.43 -17.14 -8.55
C VAL A 289 12.25 -16.15 -8.57
N LEU A 290 11.74 -15.82 -9.75
CA LEU A 290 10.58 -14.95 -9.91
C LEU A 290 9.30 -15.58 -9.34
N ASP A 291 9.10 -16.88 -9.55
CA ASP A 291 7.95 -17.62 -9.03
C ASP A 291 7.97 -17.70 -7.49
N VAL A 292 9.15 -17.99 -6.92
CA VAL A 292 9.36 -17.94 -5.47
C VAL A 292 9.13 -16.54 -4.92
N ALA A 293 9.69 -15.52 -5.57
CA ALA A 293 9.54 -14.12 -5.17
C ALA A 293 8.06 -13.68 -5.23
N LYS A 294 7.30 -14.09 -6.24
CA LYS A 294 5.87 -13.81 -6.39
C LYS A 294 5.06 -14.45 -5.26
N THR A 295 5.33 -15.71 -4.94
CA THR A 295 4.67 -16.43 -3.84
C THR A 295 5.00 -15.78 -2.49
N ALA A 296 6.28 -15.50 -2.24
CA ALA A 296 6.72 -14.83 -1.02
C ALA A 296 6.12 -13.42 -0.89
N GLN A 297 6.08 -12.65 -1.98
CA GLN A 297 5.46 -11.33 -2.02
C GLN A 297 3.97 -11.39 -1.65
N GLY A 298 3.23 -12.35 -2.20
CA GLY A 298 1.81 -12.53 -1.88
C GLY A 298 1.59 -12.85 -0.39
N ALA A 299 2.35 -13.77 0.18
CA ALA A 299 2.27 -14.15 1.59
C ALA A 299 2.66 -12.98 2.52
N VAL A 300 3.75 -12.29 2.20
CA VAL A 300 4.24 -11.15 3.00
C VAL A 300 3.26 -9.98 2.97
N LEU A 301 2.67 -9.68 1.80
CA LEU A 301 1.63 -8.65 1.69
C LEU A 301 0.35 -9.06 2.42
N ALA A 302 -0.09 -10.31 2.32
CA ALA A 302 -1.25 -10.79 3.06
C ALA A 302 -1.04 -10.67 4.59
N ALA A 303 0.14 -11.02 5.10
CA ALA A 303 0.48 -10.83 6.51
C ALA A 303 0.43 -9.35 6.93
N ALA A 304 0.99 -8.46 6.10
CA ALA A 304 0.94 -7.02 6.34
C ALA A 304 -0.50 -6.47 6.29
N MET A 305 -1.32 -6.94 5.35
CA MET A 305 -2.73 -6.54 5.23
C MET A 305 -3.56 -7.02 6.41
N PHE A 306 -3.34 -8.24 6.90
CA PHE A 306 -3.96 -8.71 8.14
C PHE A 306 -3.59 -7.81 9.33
N ALA A 307 -2.31 -7.50 9.49
CA ALA A 307 -1.84 -6.66 10.57
C ALA A 307 -2.39 -5.22 10.50
N LEU A 308 -2.48 -4.65 9.29
CA LEU A 308 -3.14 -3.35 9.08
C LEU A 308 -4.64 -3.43 9.41
N GLY A 309 -5.33 -4.49 8.96
CA GLY A 309 -6.72 -4.74 9.31
C GLY A 309 -6.95 -4.87 10.84
N ALA A 310 -6.06 -5.57 11.53
CA ALA A 310 -6.07 -5.69 12.99
C ALA A 310 -5.81 -4.36 13.72
N GLY A 311 -5.32 -3.34 13.03
CA GLY A 311 -5.25 -1.95 13.52
C GLY A 311 -6.57 -1.17 13.38
N VAL A 312 -7.52 -1.64 12.55
CA VAL A 312 -8.77 -0.92 12.23
C VAL A 312 -9.84 -1.19 13.28
N ASP A 313 -10.05 -0.25 14.17
CA ASP A 313 -11.19 -0.22 15.09
C ASP A 313 -12.35 0.55 14.43
N ILE A 314 -13.41 -0.16 14.06
CA ILE A 314 -14.58 0.43 13.36
C ILE A 314 -15.23 1.51 14.21
N ARG A 315 -15.28 1.36 15.54
CA ARG A 315 -15.89 2.35 16.43
C ARG A 315 -15.10 3.66 16.44
N LYS A 316 -13.76 3.55 16.42
CA LYS A 316 -12.87 4.71 16.29
C LYS A 316 -12.97 5.33 14.91
N LEU A 317 -13.02 4.52 13.85
CA LEU A 317 -13.15 4.97 12.46
C LEU A 317 -14.41 5.83 12.25
N VAL A 318 -15.55 5.43 12.82
CA VAL A 318 -16.79 6.21 12.79
C VAL A 318 -16.64 7.55 13.55
N ARG A 319 -15.80 7.61 14.59
CA ARG A 319 -15.53 8.83 15.35
C ARG A 319 -14.55 9.79 14.69
N VAL A 320 -13.75 9.34 13.72
CA VAL A 320 -12.77 10.19 12.98
C VAL A 320 -13.46 11.34 12.23
N GLY A 321 -14.78 11.22 12.04
CA GLY A 321 -15.61 12.28 11.45
C GLY A 321 -15.80 12.13 9.94
N GLY A 322 -16.82 12.82 9.42
CA GLY A 322 -17.23 12.68 8.02
C GLY A 322 -16.25 13.29 7.00
N ARG A 323 -15.33 14.18 7.43
CA ARG A 323 -14.42 14.89 6.50
C ARG A 323 -13.43 13.97 5.78
N PRO A 324 -12.68 13.05 6.45
CA PRO A 324 -11.81 12.10 5.77
C PRO A 324 -12.58 11.12 4.88
N LEU A 325 -13.78 10.69 5.30
CA LEU A 325 -14.65 9.81 4.51
C LEU A 325 -15.12 10.52 3.23
N LEU A 326 -15.57 11.77 3.34
CA LEU A 326 -15.96 12.59 2.19
C LEU A 326 -14.77 12.85 1.27
N LEU A 327 -13.58 13.12 1.81
CA LEU A 327 -12.37 13.27 1.02
C LEU A 327 -12.06 12.00 0.23
N ALA A 328 -12.16 10.82 0.85
CA ALA A 328 -11.92 9.53 0.21
C ALA A 328 -12.92 9.26 -0.92
N LEU A 329 -14.21 9.57 -0.69
CA LEU A 329 -15.25 9.50 -1.73
C LEU A 329 -14.92 10.39 -2.93
N LEU A 330 -14.62 11.67 -2.66
CA LEU A 330 -14.30 12.64 -3.72
C LEU A 330 -12.99 12.28 -4.44
N ALA A 331 -11.99 11.75 -3.73
CA ALA A 331 -10.74 11.25 -4.32
C ALA A 331 -11.00 10.05 -5.24
N THR A 332 -11.90 9.13 -4.83
CA THR A 332 -12.30 7.99 -5.67
C THR A 332 -13.00 8.48 -6.94
N ILE A 333 -13.96 9.39 -6.82
CA ILE A 333 -14.67 9.97 -7.96
C ILE A 333 -13.70 10.70 -8.90
N LEU A 334 -12.77 11.48 -8.35
CA LEU A 334 -11.77 12.20 -9.12
C LEU A 334 -10.88 11.24 -9.92
N VAL A 335 -10.29 10.23 -9.25
CA VAL A 335 -9.38 9.26 -9.88
C VAL A 335 -10.14 8.42 -10.93
N ALA A 336 -11.34 7.95 -10.59
CA ALA A 336 -12.18 7.18 -11.52
C ALA A 336 -12.63 8.03 -12.71
N GLY A 337 -12.97 9.30 -12.48
CA GLY A 337 -13.38 10.25 -13.52
C GLY A 337 -12.24 10.59 -14.48
N VAL A 338 -11.04 10.89 -13.97
CA VAL A 338 -9.86 11.11 -14.82
C VAL A 338 -9.54 9.86 -15.63
N GLY A 339 -9.61 8.67 -15.00
CA GLY A 339 -9.42 7.39 -15.68
C GLY A 339 -10.46 7.18 -16.79
N LEU A 340 -11.75 7.42 -16.51
CA LEU A 340 -12.83 7.31 -17.48
C LEU A 340 -12.63 8.25 -18.67
N THR A 341 -12.36 9.52 -18.39
CA THR A 341 -12.12 10.53 -19.42
C THR A 341 -10.95 10.11 -20.33
N GLY A 342 -9.85 9.62 -19.73
CA GLY A 342 -8.70 9.14 -20.48
C GLY A 342 -9.03 7.94 -21.37
N VAL A 343 -9.79 6.96 -20.87
CA VAL A 343 -10.25 5.82 -21.69
C VAL A 343 -11.09 6.29 -22.88
N LEU A 344 -12.02 7.23 -22.65
CA LEU A 344 -12.87 7.77 -23.73
C LEU A 344 -12.08 8.57 -24.78
N ILE A 345 -10.99 9.22 -24.41
CA ILE A 345 -10.10 9.95 -25.35
C ILE A 345 -9.21 8.96 -26.14
N LEU A 346 -8.83 7.84 -25.54
CA LEU A 346 -7.93 6.85 -26.16
C LEU A 346 -8.68 5.79 -26.99
N ARG A 347 -10.00 5.77 -26.92
CA ARG A 347 -10.92 4.91 -27.68
C ARG A 347 -10.95 5.24 -29.21
#